data_e60eb18c54a87f4dc88857140bca3abe
#
_entry.id   e60eb18c54a87f4dc88857140bca3abe
#
_cell.length_a   1.000
_cell.length_b   1.000
_cell.length_c   1.000
_cell.angle_alpha   90.00
_cell.angle_beta   90.00
_cell.angle_gamma   90.00
#
_symmetry.space_group_name_H-M   'P 1'
#
loop_
_entity.id
_entity.type
_entity.pdbx_description
1 polymer ?
#
loop_
_entity_poly.entity_id
_entity_poly.type
_entity_poly.pdbx_seq_one_letter_code
_entity_poly.pdbx_strand_id
1 'polypeptide(L)'
;MPKREDIKSILIIGAGPIVIGQACEFDYSGTQATQALKEEGYRIILVNSNPATIMTDPNLADATYIEPITVEYIEAIIKKEKPDAILPTVGGQTALNIAMDLNEKGILKKYNIELIGAQVDAINKAEDREQFKAAMDEIGIDTAQGGFVHSWEEAEALLDSIKFPIIIRPSFTLGGTGGSVAYNFEEFQTLVENGLNASPITEVLIEESLLGWKEYDCLLYTSPSPRDDGVS
;
A
#
# COMPACT_ATOMS: atom_id res chain seq x y z
N MET A 1 19.98 9.62 8.21
CA MET A 1 20.78 8.39 8.24
C MET A 1 21.94 8.55 7.26
N PRO A 2 23.12 7.97 7.51
CA PRO A 2 24.21 8.05 6.54
C PRO A 2 23.83 7.35 5.24
N LYS A 3 24.40 7.82 4.12
CA LYS A 3 24.24 7.20 2.80
C LYS A 3 24.66 5.73 2.84
N ARG A 4 23.91 4.87 2.17
CA ARG A 4 24.24 3.45 1.96
C ARG A 4 25.29 3.31 0.86
N GLU A 5 26.50 2.93 1.22
CA GLU A 5 27.63 2.78 0.27
C GLU A 5 27.56 1.47 -0.55
N ASP A 6 26.77 0.51 -0.08
CA ASP A 6 26.56 -0.79 -0.72
C ASP A 6 25.54 -0.74 -1.87
N ILE A 7 24.68 0.30 -1.92
CA ILE A 7 23.74 0.56 -3.00
C ILE A 7 24.31 1.64 -3.92
N LYS A 8 24.28 1.42 -5.23
CA LYS A 8 24.73 2.36 -6.25
C LYS A 8 23.62 2.78 -7.21
N SER A 9 22.67 1.88 -7.44
CA SER A 9 21.58 2.08 -8.39
C SER A 9 20.24 1.63 -7.82
N ILE A 10 19.20 2.43 -8.05
CA ILE A 10 17.86 2.22 -7.51
C ILE A 10 16.85 2.28 -8.64
N LEU A 11 15.99 1.26 -8.72
CA LEU A 11 14.83 1.25 -9.57
C LEU A 11 13.62 1.81 -8.79
N ILE A 12 13.04 2.88 -9.28
CA ILE A 12 11.81 3.47 -8.75
C ILE A 12 10.64 3.05 -9.64
N ILE A 13 9.59 2.52 -9.02
CA ILE A 13 8.37 2.11 -9.71
C ILE A 13 7.30 3.16 -9.46
N GLY A 14 6.76 3.75 -10.53
CA GLY A 14 5.68 4.74 -10.46
C GLY A 14 4.30 4.10 -10.30
N ALA A 15 3.30 4.96 -10.12
CA ALA A 15 1.91 4.54 -9.87
C ALA A 15 1.13 4.16 -11.14
N GLY A 16 1.67 4.41 -12.32
CA GLY A 16 0.92 4.28 -13.57
C GLY A 16 -0.04 5.46 -13.80
N PRO A 17 -1.10 5.27 -14.56
CA PRO A 17 -2.15 6.27 -14.77
C PRO A 17 -2.86 6.58 -13.45
N ILE A 18 -3.27 7.85 -13.28
CA ILE A 18 -4.07 8.26 -12.12
C ILE A 18 -5.44 7.55 -12.21
N VAL A 19 -5.76 6.78 -11.19
CA VAL A 19 -7.04 6.07 -11.05
C VAL A 19 -7.86 6.74 -9.95
N ILE A 20 -9.18 6.80 -10.13
CA ILE A 20 -10.08 7.31 -9.10
C ILE A 20 -9.90 6.50 -7.80
N GLY A 21 -9.68 7.18 -6.69
CA GLY A 21 -9.41 6.56 -5.39
C GLY A 21 -7.93 6.33 -5.08
N GLN A 22 -7.02 6.55 -6.03
CA GLN A 22 -5.59 6.68 -5.78
C GLN A 22 -5.20 8.16 -5.67
N ALA A 23 -4.35 8.44 -4.69
CA ALA A 23 -3.85 9.77 -4.49
C ALA A 23 -2.96 10.22 -5.67
N CYS A 24 -3.22 11.40 -6.20
CA CYS A 24 -2.41 11.96 -7.30
C CYS A 24 -1.03 12.45 -6.84
N GLU A 25 -0.79 12.52 -5.55
CA GLU A 25 0.49 12.89 -4.95
C GLU A 25 1.63 11.90 -5.21
N PHE A 26 1.34 10.68 -5.64
CA PHE A 26 2.39 9.68 -5.97
C PHE A 26 3.32 10.13 -7.09
N ASP A 27 2.82 10.86 -8.07
CA ASP A 27 3.66 11.42 -9.14
C ASP A 27 4.66 12.45 -8.57
N TYR A 28 4.19 13.32 -7.68
CA TYR A 28 5.03 14.27 -6.97
C TYR A 28 6.01 13.57 -6.02
N SER A 29 5.55 12.60 -5.22
CA SER A 29 6.39 11.85 -4.29
C SER A 29 7.51 11.10 -5.01
N GLY A 30 7.19 10.45 -6.15
CA GLY A 30 8.17 9.77 -6.98
C GLY A 30 9.20 10.72 -7.58
N THR A 31 8.77 11.90 -8.00
CA THR A 31 9.65 12.97 -8.50
C THR A 31 10.60 13.44 -7.41
N GLN A 32 10.09 13.74 -6.20
CA GLN A 32 10.90 14.17 -5.08
C GLN A 32 11.89 13.09 -4.62
N ALA A 33 11.45 11.84 -4.56
CA ALA A 33 12.33 10.71 -4.23
C ALA A 33 13.46 10.57 -5.26
N THR A 34 13.14 10.70 -6.55
CA THR A 34 14.14 10.64 -7.63
C THR A 34 15.18 11.75 -7.48
N GLN A 35 14.75 12.99 -7.23
CA GLN A 35 15.65 14.13 -7.04
C GLN A 35 16.54 13.93 -5.82
N ALA A 36 15.96 13.61 -4.67
CA ALA A 36 16.70 13.44 -3.42
C ALA A 36 17.74 12.31 -3.52
N LEU A 37 17.37 11.17 -4.08
CA LEU A 37 18.29 10.05 -4.24
C LEU A 37 19.39 10.35 -5.26
N LYS A 38 19.09 11.12 -6.30
CA LYS A 38 20.09 11.56 -7.27
C LYS A 38 21.07 12.57 -6.68
N GLU A 39 20.60 13.50 -5.83
CA GLU A 39 21.44 14.43 -5.06
C GLU A 39 22.38 13.68 -4.11
N GLU A 40 21.94 12.57 -3.52
CA GLU A 40 22.77 11.66 -2.73
C GLU A 40 23.78 10.86 -3.59
N GLY A 41 23.70 10.95 -4.92
CA GLY A 41 24.63 10.35 -5.87
C GLY A 41 24.32 8.88 -6.21
N TYR A 42 23.08 8.45 -6.08
CA TYR A 42 22.62 7.17 -6.61
C TYR A 42 22.29 7.30 -8.10
N ARG A 43 22.51 6.24 -8.86
CA ARG A 43 21.99 6.12 -10.22
C ARG A 43 20.52 5.71 -10.17
N ILE A 44 19.64 6.51 -10.77
CA ILE A 44 18.20 6.30 -10.71
C ILE A 44 17.66 5.76 -12.03
N ILE A 45 17.00 4.62 -11.94
CA ILE A 45 16.21 4.04 -13.01
C ILE A 45 14.74 4.23 -12.62
N LEU A 46 13.93 4.73 -13.53
CA LEU A 46 12.53 4.99 -13.29
C LEU A 46 11.67 4.25 -14.31
N VAL A 47 10.59 3.62 -13.84
CA VAL A 47 9.57 3.05 -14.71
C VAL A 47 8.19 3.57 -14.32
N ASN A 48 7.45 4.05 -15.31
CA ASN A 48 6.04 4.44 -15.15
C ASN A 48 5.31 4.24 -16.48
N SER A 49 4.10 3.72 -16.46
CA SER A 49 3.30 3.52 -17.66
C SER A 49 2.60 4.78 -18.17
N ASN A 50 2.59 5.86 -17.39
CA ASN A 50 2.00 7.13 -17.80
C ASN A 50 3.06 8.05 -18.40
N PRO A 51 2.99 8.39 -19.69
CA PRO A 51 3.96 9.28 -20.33
C PRO A 51 3.74 10.76 -20.01
N ALA A 52 2.59 11.12 -19.45
CA ALA A 52 2.16 12.50 -19.23
C ALA A 52 2.29 12.95 -17.77
N THR A 53 3.34 12.53 -17.08
CA THR A 53 3.62 12.89 -15.70
C THR A 53 4.94 13.63 -15.57
N ILE A 54 5.10 14.44 -14.51
CA ILE A 54 6.38 15.08 -14.19
C ILE A 54 7.47 14.04 -13.89
N MET A 55 7.08 12.90 -13.34
CA MET A 55 7.97 11.80 -12.97
C MET A 55 8.68 11.20 -14.20
N THR A 56 8.06 11.22 -15.38
CA THR A 56 8.65 10.67 -16.63
C THR A 56 9.41 11.69 -17.46
N ASP A 57 9.69 12.89 -16.91
CA ASP A 57 10.57 13.86 -17.59
C ASP A 57 11.94 13.21 -17.85
N PRO A 58 12.44 13.24 -19.11
CA PRO A 58 13.71 12.63 -19.47
C PRO A 58 14.93 13.13 -18.69
N ASN A 59 14.85 14.33 -18.11
CA ASN A 59 15.95 14.93 -17.34
C ASN A 59 15.95 14.55 -15.87
N LEU A 60 14.88 13.89 -15.40
CA LEU A 60 14.71 13.59 -13.99
C LEU A 60 15.59 12.42 -13.56
N ALA A 61 15.44 11.26 -14.18
CA ALA A 61 16.18 10.06 -13.85
C ALA A 61 17.36 9.81 -14.83
N ASP A 62 18.29 8.92 -14.49
CA ASP A 62 19.40 8.53 -15.38
C ASP A 62 18.93 7.58 -16.49
N ALA A 63 17.86 6.83 -16.24
CA ALA A 63 17.16 6.04 -17.23
C ALA A 63 15.67 6.04 -16.94
N THR A 64 14.84 6.41 -17.92
CA THR A 64 13.38 6.45 -17.80
C THR A 64 12.76 5.46 -18.78
N TYR A 65 11.87 4.61 -18.26
CA TYR A 65 11.10 3.62 -19.00
C TYR A 65 9.62 3.97 -18.94
N ILE A 66 9.02 4.19 -20.10
CA ILE A 66 7.58 4.38 -20.25
C ILE A 66 7.03 3.05 -20.76
N GLU A 67 6.81 2.14 -19.83
CA GLU A 67 6.44 0.75 -20.11
C GLU A 67 5.33 0.29 -19.16
N PRO A 68 4.55 -0.73 -19.52
CA PRO A 68 3.59 -1.33 -18.62
C PRO A 68 4.23 -1.80 -17.32
N ILE A 69 3.55 -1.50 -16.20
CA ILE A 69 4.02 -1.93 -14.87
C ILE A 69 3.54 -3.37 -14.64
N THR A 70 4.22 -4.32 -15.29
CA THR A 70 4.00 -5.75 -15.13
C THR A 70 5.32 -6.46 -14.79
N VAL A 71 5.23 -7.66 -14.22
CA VAL A 71 6.40 -8.43 -13.82
C VAL A 71 7.36 -8.66 -14.98
N GLU A 72 6.84 -8.95 -16.18
CA GLU A 72 7.63 -9.23 -17.38
C GLU A 72 8.46 -8.01 -17.81
N TYR A 73 7.84 -6.84 -17.86
CA TYR A 73 8.53 -5.60 -18.22
C TYR A 73 9.54 -5.17 -17.15
N ILE A 74 9.15 -5.26 -15.87
CA ILE A 74 10.06 -4.93 -14.77
C ILE A 74 11.25 -5.89 -14.75
N GLU A 75 11.05 -7.21 -14.94
CA GLU A 75 12.16 -8.15 -15.03
C GLU A 75 13.09 -7.86 -16.23
N ALA A 76 12.52 -7.43 -17.37
CA ALA A 76 13.32 -7.03 -18.53
C ALA A 76 14.19 -5.79 -18.25
N ILE A 77 13.65 -4.80 -17.53
CA ILE A 77 14.38 -3.62 -17.07
C ILE A 77 15.48 -4.03 -16.08
N ILE A 78 15.16 -4.88 -15.11
CA ILE A 78 16.12 -5.42 -14.14
C ILE A 78 17.30 -6.12 -14.84
N LYS A 79 17.03 -6.96 -15.82
CA LYS A 79 18.09 -7.64 -16.61
C LYS A 79 19.03 -6.67 -17.31
N LYS A 80 18.46 -5.57 -17.84
CA LYS A 80 19.21 -4.57 -18.60
C LYS A 80 20.01 -3.64 -17.69
N GLU A 81 19.35 -3.10 -16.66
CA GLU A 81 19.89 -2.03 -15.82
C GLU A 81 20.63 -2.52 -14.58
N LYS A 82 20.30 -3.73 -14.11
CA LYS A 82 20.89 -4.38 -12.93
C LYS A 82 20.89 -3.49 -11.69
N PRO A 83 19.73 -2.99 -11.25
CA PRO A 83 19.65 -2.18 -10.05
C PRO A 83 20.03 -2.99 -8.81
N ASP A 84 20.66 -2.33 -7.83
CA ASP A 84 20.95 -2.93 -6.53
C ASP A 84 19.71 -3.00 -5.63
N ALA A 85 18.81 -2.02 -5.79
CA ALA A 85 17.60 -1.91 -4.99
C ALA A 85 16.39 -1.45 -5.80
N ILE A 86 15.19 -1.75 -5.26
CA ILE A 86 13.90 -1.26 -5.76
C ILE A 86 13.23 -0.44 -4.66
N LEU A 87 12.71 0.75 -5.03
CA LEU A 87 11.88 1.60 -4.19
C LEU A 87 10.42 1.56 -4.70
N PRO A 88 9.53 0.76 -4.09
CA PRO A 88 8.14 0.65 -4.51
C PRO A 88 7.20 1.65 -3.81
N THR A 89 7.62 2.23 -2.68
CA THR A 89 6.73 2.97 -1.75
C THR A 89 6.23 4.32 -2.26
N VAL A 90 6.76 4.80 -3.38
CA VAL A 90 6.34 6.07 -4.01
C VAL A 90 5.44 5.87 -5.25
N GLY A 91 5.03 4.65 -5.52
CA GLY A 91 4.19 4.30 -6.67
C GLY A 91 2.81 3.74 -6.29
N GLY A 92 2.36 3.96 -5.05
CA GLY A 92 1.08 3.49 -4.55
C GLY A 92 0.91 1.98 -4.62
N GLN A 93 -0.34 1.52 -4.56
CA GLN A 93 -0.68 0.10 -4.56
C GLN A 93 -0.15 -0.64 -5.78
N THR A 94 -0.12 0.01 -6.95
CA THR A 94 0.43 -0.58 -8.17
C THR A 94 1.87 -1.03 -7.99
N ALA A 95 2.72 -0.18 -7.42
CA ALA A 95 4.13 -0.49 -7.22
C ALA A 95 4.34 -1.50 -6.09
N LEU A 96 3.55 -1.43 -5.01
CA LEU A 96 3.61 -2.40 -3.91
C LEU A 96 3.23 -3.80 -4.40
N ASN A 97 2.12 -3.94 -5.14
CA ASN A 97 1.69 -5.22 -5.70
C ASN A 97 2.76 -5.84 -6.60
N ILE A 98 3.34 -5.04 -7.50
CA ILE A 98 4.43 -5.52 -8.36
C ILE A 98 5.66 -5.95 -7.55
N ALA A 99 6.02 -5.23 -6.50
CA ALA A 99 7.14 -5.61 -5.64
C ALA A 99 6.89 -6.97 -4.95
N MET A 100 5.65 -7.21 -4.51
CA MET A 100 5.23 -8.49 -3.94
C MET A 100 5.28 -9.61 -4.98
N ASP A 101 4.73 -9.40 -6.18
CA ASP A 101 4.79 -10.36 -7.28
C ASP A 101 6.22 -10.72 -7.67
N LEU A 102 7.13 -9.73 -7.72
CA LEU A 102 8.56 -9.96 -7.99
C LEU A 102 9.22 -10.81 -6.91
N ASN A 103 8.83 -10.61 -5.66
CA ASN A 103 9.32 -11.42 -4.54
C ASN A 103 8.80 -12.85 -4.62
N GLU A 104 7.49 -13.05 -4.79
CA GLU A 104 6.86 -14.37 -4.87
C GLU A 104 7.40 -15.22 -6.03
N LYS A 105 7.64 -14.59 -7.19
CA LYS A 105 8.27 -15.25 -8.35
C LYS A 105 9.78 -15.44 -8.19
N GLY A 106 10.35 -15.06 -7.05
CA GLY A 106 11.78 -15.22 -6.75
C GLY A 106 12.71 -14.34 -7.57
N ILE A 107 12.19 -13.32 -8.27
CA ILE A 107 12.95 -12.42 -9.14
C ILE A 107 13.92 -11.58 -8.34
N LEU A 108 13.47 -11.02 -7.20
CA LEU A 108 14.35 -10.23 -6.32
C LEU A 108 15.58 -11.04 -5.88
N LYS A 109 15.35 -12.27 -5.43
CA LYS A 109 16.44 -13.19 -5.03
C LYS A 109 17.33 -13.57 -6.20
N LYS A 110 16.75 -13.84 -7.37
CA LYS A 110 17.48 -14.24 -8.60
C LYS A 110 18.48 -13.18 -9.05
N TYR A 111 18.14 -11.90 -8.90
CA TYR A 111 18.99 -10.78 -9.32
C TYR A 111 19.68 -10.08 -8.15
N ASN A 112 19.55 -10.61 -6.92
CA ASN A 112 20.12 -10.04 -5.68
C ASN A 112 19.71 -8.58 -5.48
N ILE A 113 18.41 -8.30 -5.56
CA ILE A 113 17.84 -6.95 -5.42
C ILE A 113 17.19 -6.80 -4.05
N GLU A 114 17.52 -5.72 -3.38
CA GLU A 114 16.90 -5.35 -2.09
C GLU A 114 15.66 -4.45 -2.31
N LEU A 115 14.61 -4.70 -1.54
CA LEU A 115 13.51 -3.73 -1.41
C LEU A 115 13.90 -2.69 -0.36
N ILE A 116 13.85 -1.41 -0.73
CA ILE A 116 14.09 -0.29 0.18
C ILE A 116 12.82 0.52 0.39
N GLY A 117 12.76 1.28 1.49
CA GLY A 117 11.56 2.00 1.92
C GLY A 117 10.61 1.11 2.74
N ALA A 118 10.21 -0.05 2.22
CA ALA A 118 9.46 -1.06 2.97
C ALA A 118 9.92 -2.47 2.60
N GLN A 119 10.03 -3.33 3.61
CA GLN A 119 10.37 -4.75 3.43
C GLN A 119 9.10 -5.56 3.16
N VAL A 120 9.25 -6.73 2.54
CA VAL A 120 8.14 -7.64 2.19
C VAL A 120 7.23 -7.90 3.39
N ASP A 121 7.82 -8.24 4.55
CA ASP A 121 7.03 -8.54 5.76
C ASP A 121 6.26 -7.32 6.28
N ALA A 122 6.83 -6.12 6.14
CA ALA A 122 6.16 -4.88 6.52
C ALA A 122 4.99 -4.55 5.58
N ILE A 123 5.18 -4.79 4.27
CA ILE A 123 4.12 -4.61 3.28
C ILE A 123 2.98 -5.58 3.57
N ASN A 124 3.27 -6.87 3.77
CA ASN A 124 2.26 -7.88 4.09
C ASN A 124 1.46 -7.51 5.35
N LYS A 125 2.15 -7.14 6.44
CA LYS A 125 1.49 -6.74 7.69
C LYS A 125 0.63 -5.49 7.54
N ALA A 126 1.01 -4.55 6.67
CA ALA A 126 0.26 -3.33 6.45
C ALA A 126 -0.97 -3.53 5.54
N GLU A 127 -0.85 -4.41 4.54
CA GLU A 127 -1.89 -4.62 3.53
C GLU A 127 -2.90 -5.70 3.96
N ASP A 128 -2.45 -6.72 4.68
CA ASP A 128 -3.27 -7.81 5.18
C ASP A 128 -3.88 -7.43 6.54
N ARG A 129 -5.20 -7.28 6.57
CA ARG A 129 -5.90 -6.82 7.77
C ARG A 129 -5.85 -7.80 8.93
N GLU A 130 -5.81 -9.11 8.66
CA GLU A 130 -5.66 -10.12 9.72
C GLU A 130 -4.28 -10.03 10.35
N GLN A 131 -3.23 -9.92 9.53
CA GLN A 131 -1.86 -9.75 10.03
C GLN A 131 -1.69 -8.42 10.76
N PHE A 132 -2.32 -7.35 10.26
CA PHE A 132 -2.32 -6.06 10.94
C PHE A 132 -3.00 -6.14 12.31
N LYS A 133 -4.20 -6.74 12.38
CA LYS A 133 -4.92 -6.93 13.63
C LYS A 133 -4.11 -7.75 14.63
N ALA A 134 -3.56 -8.89 14.19
CA ALA A 134 -2.70 -9.72 15.04
C ALA A 134 -1.47 -8.95 15.56
N ALA A 135 -0.85 -8.11 14.71
CA ALA A 135 0.27 -7.28 15.12
C ALA A 135 -0.13 -6.20 16.15
N MET A 136 -1.33 -5.62 16.03
CA MET A 136 -1.85 -4.66 17.01
C MET A 136 -2.17 -5.34 18.33
N ASP A 137 -2.80 -6.52 18.31
CA ASP A 137 -3.09 -7.32 19.50
C ASP A 137 -1.78 -7.70 20.25
N GLU A 138 -0.72 -8.07 19.51
CA GLU A 138 0.59 -8.41 20.08
C GLU A 138 1.22 -7.25 20.90
N ILE A 139 1.03 -6.02 20.44
CA ILE A 139 1.55 -4.82 21.12
C ILE A 139 0.53 -4.17 22.08
N GLY A 140 -0.65 -4.79 22.25
CA GLY A 140 -1.68 -4.33 23.18
C GLY A 140 -2.43 -3.09 22.72
N ILE A 141 -2.56 -2.87 21.41
CA ILE A 141 -3.35 -1.80 20.83
C ILE A 141 -4.69 -2.38 20.35
N ASP A 142 -5.77 -1.82 20.87
CA ASP A 142 -7.11 -2.20 20.46
C ASP A 142 -7.40 -1.78 19.01
N THR A 143 -8.02 -2.67 18.26
CA THR A 143 -8.58 -2.39 16.94
C THR A 143 -10.09 -2.48 16.97
N ALA A 144 -10.77 -1.93 15.94
CA ALA A 144 -12.21 -2.07 15.82
C ALA A 144 -12.61 -3.56 15.89
N GLN A 145 -13.60 -3.86 16.73
CA GLN A 145 -14.09 -5.23 16.87
C GLN A 145 -14.85 -5.66 15.62
N GLY A 146 -14.58 -6.87 15.15
CA GLY A 146 -15.21 -7.39 13.95
C GLY A 146 -14.45 -8.56 13.34
N GLY A 147 -14.83 -8.94 12.16
CA GLY A 147 -14.24 -10.07 11.46
C GLY A 147 -14.64 -10.15 9.99
N PHE A 148 -13.94 -11.01 9.26
CA PHE A 148 -14.30 -11.37 7.90
C PHE A 148 -15.38 -12.43 7.91
N VAL A 149 -16.33 -12.32 7.01
CA VAL A 149 -17.43 -13.26 6.82
C VAL A 149 -17.60 -13.59 5.34
N HIS A 150 -17.98 -14.85 5.09
CA HIS A 150 -18.21 -15.38 3.75
C HIS A 150 -19.65 -15.83 3.55
N SER A 151 -20.46 -15.74 4.60
CA SER A 151 -21.88 -16.09 4.58
C SER A 151 -22.71 -15.20 5.49
N TRP A 152 -24.03 -15.23 5.32
CA TRP A 152 -24.96 -14.55 6.20
C TRP A 152 -24.91 -15.10 7.63
N GLU A 153 -24.81 -16.41 7.78
CA GLU A 153 -24.77 -17.10 9.07
C GLU A 153 -23.57 -16.66 9.92
N GLU A 154 -22.42 -16.47 9.28
CA GLU A 154 -21.21 -15.96 9.93
C GLU A 154 -21.40 -14.49 10.34
N ALA A 155 -22.03 -13.68 9.48
CA ALA A 155 -22.32 -12.28 9.79
C ALA A 155 -23.30 -12.14 10.94
N GLU A 156 -24.36 -12.94 10.98
CA GLU A 156 -25.35 -12.93 12.05
C GLU A 156 -24.71 -13.31 13.40
N ALA A 157 -23.80 -14.26 13.43
CA ALA A 157 -23.07 -14.67 14.63
C ALA A 157 -22.18 -13.54 15.22
N LEU A 158 -21.68 -12.63 14.39
CA LEU A 158 -20.90 -11.48 14.87
C LEU A 158 -21.73 -10.48 15.66
N LEU A 159 -23.05 -10.42 15.48
CA LEU A 159 -23.94 -9.52 16.21
C LEU A 159 -23.97 -9.79 17.72
N ASP A 160 -23.53 -10.96 18.16
CA ASP A 160 -23.37 -11.26 19.58
C ASP A 160 -22.23 -10.46 20.23
N SER A 161 -21.26 -10.01 19.43
CA SER A 161 -20.03 -9.36 19.91
C SER A 161 -19.95 -7.88 19.54
N ILE A 162 -20.61 -7.42 18.49
CA ILE A 162 -20.55 -6.04 17.99
C ILE A 162 -21.93 -5.36 18.07
N LYS A 163 -21.92 -4.02 18.19
CA LYS A 163 -23.12 -3.21 18.33
C LYS A 163 -23.27 -2.24 17.18
N PHE A 164 -24.53 -1.91 16.86
CA PHE A 164 -24.81 -0.86 15.89
C PHE A 164 -24.34 0.53 16.39
N PRO A 165 -23.90 1.39 15.47
CA PRO A 165 -23.78 1.20 14.03
C PRO A 165 -22.60 0.28 13.65
N ILE A 166 -22.75 -0.46 12.56
CA ILE A 166 -21.79 -1.44 12.06
C ILE A 166 -21.30 -1.03 10.68
N ILE A 167 -20.00 -1.09 10.44
CA ILE A 167 -19.39 -0.85 9.14
C ILE A 167 -19.28 -2.16 8.38
N ILE A 168 -19.66 -2.14 7.11
CA ILE A 168 -19.63 -3.27 6.20
C ILE A 168 -18.75 -2.90 5.01
N ARG A 169 -17.70 -3.66 4.74
CA ARG A 169 -16.74 -3.40 3.66
C ARG A 169 -16.50 -4.66 2.85
N PRO A 170 -17.01 -4.75 1.61
CA PRO A 170 -16.68 -5.87 0.74
C PRO A 170 -15.19 -5.88 0.41
N SER A 171 -14.60 -7.08 0.40
CA SER A 171 -13.18 -7.25 0.04
C SER A 171 -12.98 -7.11 -1.47
N PHE A 172 -11.82 -6.58 -1.86
CA PHE A 172 -11.39 -6.42 -3.25
C PHE A 172 -12.31 -5.58 -4.14
N THR A 173 -13.06 -4.61 -3.55
CA THR A 173 -13.81 -3.63 -4.31
C THR A 173 -13.02 -2.33 -4.49
N LEU A 174 -13.15 -1.69 -5.66
CA LEU A 174 -12.46 -0.44 -5.98
C LEU A 174 -13.24 0.79 -5.51
N GLY A 175 -12.52 1.80 -5.01
CA GLY A 175 -13.07 3.13 -4.73
C GLY A 175 -14.14 3.16 -3.65
N GLY A 176 -14.10 2.23 -2.67
CA GLY A 176 -15.09 2.16 -1.60
C GLY A 176 -16.46 1.65 -2.05
N THR A 177 -16.55 1.05 -3.24
CA THR A 177 -17.79 0.47 -3.76
C THR A 177 -18.33 -0.59 -2.83
N GLY A 178 -19.59 -0.43 -2.38
CA GLY A 178 -20.26 -1.36 -1.47
C GLY A 178 -19.95 -1.15 0.02
N GLY A 179 -19.00 -0.26 0.36
CA GLY A 179 -18.78 0.15 1.75
C GLY A 179 -20.01 0.88 2.30
N SER A 180 -20.51 0.46 3.47
CA SER A 180 -21.79 0.95 4.02
C SER A 180 -21.77 0.91 5.54
N VAL A 181 -22.68 1.68 6.15
CA VAL A 181 -22.92 1.68 7.59
C VAL A 181 -24.35 1.24 7.86
N ALA A 182 -24.52 0.19 8.65
CA ALA A 182 -25.81 -0.28 9.10
C ALA A 182 -26.12 0.28 10.50
N TYR A 183 -27.31 0.83 10.68
CA TYR A 183 -27.78 1.38 11.96
C TYR A 183 -28.76 0.46 12.67
N ASN A 184 -29.27 -0.56 11.98
CA ASN A 184 -30.22 -1.53 12.51
C ASN A 184 -30.07 -2.87 11.79
N PHE A 185 -30.76 -3.89 12.29
CA PHE A 185 -30.68 -5.26 11.79
C PHE A 185 -31.15 -5.41 10.34
N GLU A 186 -32.21 -4.71 9.92
CA GLU A 186 -32.76 -4.81 8.57
C GLU A 186 -31.80 -4.24 7.52
N GLU A 187 -31.17 -3.09 7.85
CA GLU A 187 -30.11 -2.52 7.03
C GLU A 187 -28.90 -3.43 6.99
N PHE A 188 -28.49 -3.99 8.13
CA PHE A 188 -27.35 -4.89 8.23
C PHE A 188 -27.50 -6.10 7.31
N GLN A 189 -28.64 -6.79 7.38
CA GLN A 189 -28.91 -7.93 6.51
C GLN A 189 -28.78 -7.56 5.03
N THR A 190 -29.49 -6.51 4.62
CA THR A 190 -29.48 -6.05 3.21
C THR A 190 -28.08 -5.69 2.74
N LEU A 191 -27.30 -4.98 3.57
CA LEU A 191 -25.97 -4.51 3.21
C LEU A 191 -24.93 -5.62 3.19
N VAL A 192 -25.03 -6.60 4.09
CA VAL A 192 -24.15 -7.79 4.08
C VAL A 192 -24.40 -8.63 2.84
N GLU A 193 -25.65 -8.94 2.51
CA GLU A 193 -26.00 -9.69 1.29
C GLU A 193 -25.49 -8.99 0.02
N ASN A 194 -25.66 -7.67 -0.05
CA ASN A 194 -25.14 -6.87 -1.17
C ASN A 194 -23.61 -6.87 -1.20
N GLY A 195 -22.96 -6.79 -0.05
CA GLY A 195 -21.51 -6.82 0.08
C GLY A 195 -20.91 -8.14 -0.36
N LEU A 196 -21.48 -9.26 0.08
CA LEU A 196 -21.07 -10.62 -0.32
C LEU A 196 -21.19 -10.83 -1.83
N ASN A 197 -22.28 -10.31 -2.43
CA ASN A 197 -22.47 -10.36 -3.87
C ASN A 197 -21.52 -9.43 -4.66
N ALA A 198 -21.12 -8.30 -4.08
CA ALA A 198 -20.21 -7.35 -4.72
C ALA A 198 -18.74 -7.79 -4.67
N SER A 199 -18.36 -8.57 -3.66
CA SER A 199 -17.00 -9.06 -3.51
C SER A 199 -16.69 -10.20 -4.49
N PRO A 200 -15.60 -10.10 -5.27
CA PRO A 200 -15.20 -11.17 -6.19
C PRO A 200 -14.91 -12.52 -5.52
N ILE A 201 -14.58 -12.49 -4.23
CA ILE A 201 -14.26 -13.69 -3.43
C ILE A 201 -15.34 -13.99 -2.38
N THR A 202 -16.51 -13.33 -2.47
CA THR A 202 -17.62 -13.50 -1.52
C THR A 202 -17.18 -13.31 -0.07
N GLU A 203 -16.46 -12.21 0.19
CA GLU A 203 -15.91 -11.87 1.51
C GLU A 203 -16.26 -10.44 1.88
N VAL A 204 -16.69 -10.23 3.11
CA VAL A 204 -17.02 -8.91 3.67
C VAL A 204 -16.36 -8.75 5.03
N LEU A 205 -15.69 -7.65 5.24
CA LEU A 205 -15.27 -7.23 6.57
C LEU A 205 -16.43 -6.50 7.26
N ILE A 206 -16.76 -6.95 8.47
CA ILE A 206 -17.78 -6.37 9.34
C ILE A 206 -17.08 -5.87 10.60
N GLU A 207 -17.24 -4.60 10.93
CA GLU A 207 -16.59 -3.96 12.07
C GLU A 207 -17.56 -3.04 12.82
N GLU A 208 -17.33 -2.87 14.12
CA GLU A 208 -17.98 -1.81 14.87
C GLU A 208 -17.63 -0.43 14.29
N SER A 209 -18.59 0.49 14.35
CA SER A 209 -18.37 1.84 13.85
C SER A 209 -17.68 2.71 14.90
N LEU A 210 -16.64 3.39 14.48
CA LEU A 210 -15.96 4.42 15.27
C LEU A 210 -16.50 5.82 14.97
N LEU A 211 -17.69 5.95 14.39
CA LEU A 211 -18.34 7.24 14.14
C LEU A 211 -18.48 8.05 15.44
N GLY A 212 -18.02 9.28 15.40
CA GLY A 212 -17.99 10.18 16.57
C GLY A 212 -16.74 10.10 17.44
N TRP A 213 -15.82 9.18 17.15
CA TRP A 213 -14.48 9.18 17.73
C TRP A 213 -13.64 10.30 17.11
N LYS A 214 -12.62 10.74 17.85
CA LYS A 214 -11.63 11.68 17.30
C LYS A 214 -10.61 10.89 16.49
N GLU A 215 -10.37 11.37 15.28
CA GLU A 215 -9.32 10.83 14.40
C GLU A 215 -8.04 11.63 14.60
N TYR A 216 -6.92 10.92 14.70
CA TYR A 216 -5.58 11.50 14.80
C TYR A 216 -4.65 10.77 13.85
N ASP A 217 -4.05 11.53 12.93
CA ASP A 217 -2.97 11.03 12.08
C ASP A 217 -1.64 11.18 12.80
N CYS A 218 -0.93 10.07 12.96
CA CYS A 218 0.38 10.03 13.59
C CYS A 218 1.44 9.67 12.55
N LEU A 219 2.45 10.53 12.40
CA LEU A 219 3.59 10.28 11.50
C LEU A 219 4.83 9.95 12.33
N LEU A 220 5.43 8.81 12.05
CA LEU A 220 6.72 8.42 12.61
C LEU A 220 7.83 8.74 11.61
N TYR A 221 8.72 9.66 12.01
CA TYR A 221 9.91 9.99 11.24
C TYR A 221 11.10 9.15 11.71
N THR A 222 11.85 8.61 10.80
CA THR A 222 13.10 7.87 11.08
C THR A 222 14.30 8.79 11.33
N SER A 223 14.16 10.10 11.06
CA SER A 223 15.11 11.13 11.43
C SER A 223 14.62 11.88 12.69
N PRO A 224 15.51 12.33 13.57
CA PRO A 224 15.11 13.19 14.69
C PRO A 224 14.36 14.42 14.16
N SER A 225 13.22 14.73 14.77
CA SER A 225 12.55 15.99 14.48
C SER A 225 13.31 17.13 15.17
N PRO A 226 13.17 18.39 14.72
CA PRO A 226 13.77 19.54 15.41
C PRO A 226 13.35 19.68 16.87
N ARG A 227 12.27 19.02 17.28
CA ARG A 227 11.82 18.99 18.70
C ARG A 227 12.56 17.95 19.53
N ASP A 228 13.11 16.91 18.88
CA ASP A 228 13.85 15.85 19.56
C ASP A 228 15.29 16.26 19.90
N ASP A 229 15.78 17.32 19.25
CA ASP A 229 17.14 17.85 19.45
C ASP A 229 17.29 18.72 20.73
N GLY A 230 16.26 18.78 21.55
CA GLY A 230 16.31 19.49 22.84
C GLY A 230 16.47 21.01 22.72
N VAL A 231 16.23 21.58 21.54
CA VAL A 231 16.21 23.02 21.33
C VAL A 231 14.78 23.50 21.57
N SER A 232 14.50 23.84 22.82
CA SER A 232 13.29 24.56 23.24
C SER A 232 13.41 26.05 22.94
#